data_58bddc681f9bcfd2418ca140f17e5d04
#
_entry.id   58bddc681f9bcfd2418ca140f17e5d04
#
_cell.length_a   1.000
_cell.length_b   1.000
_cell.length_c   1.000
_cell.angle_alpha   90.00
_cell.angle_beta   90.00
_cell.angle_gamma   90.00
#
_symmetry.space_group_name_H-M   'P 1'
#
loop_
_entity.id
_entity.type
_entity.pdbx_description
1 polymer ?
#
loop_
_entity_poly.entity_id
_entity_poly.type
_entity_poly.pdbx_seq_one_letter_code
_entity_poly.pdbx_strand_id
1 'polypeptide(L)'
;MKRQCPRCGSSDVAEYLWGLPAFSDQLEKDMADHKVIFEGCCITGNDPSAHCNVCGKDFGKPPYLRRRKGQAADAPRELYPDVITGIVFSEGGYFGGHDVVEITTDENGHHSIYNHYPDMADFETPYATDLTSARWKRLMNTHFYRLCIHEWKQSYVDPTVLDGTQWGLELTMTKGRHYNIFGSNAFPALYRGLVRAFKPYMKRHKEG
;
A
#
# COMPACT_ATOMS: atom_id res chain seq x y z
N MET A 1 -9.82 -0.86 12.16
CA MET A 1 -10.37 -1.05 10.79
C MET A 1 -10.44 -2.54 10.52
N LYS A 2 -11.57 -3.06 10.01
CA LYS A 2 -11.64 -4.45 9.55
C LYS A 2 -10.71 -4.62 8.36
N ARG A 3 -10.03 -5.74 8.30
CA ARG A 3 -9.16 -6.11 7.18
C ARG A 3 -10.01 -6.34 5.93
N GLN A 4 -9.54 -5.90 4.78
CA GLN A 4 -10.24 -6.07 3.50
C GLN A 4 -9.30 -6.73 2.48
N CYS A 5 -9.87 -7.55 1.62
CA CYS A 5 -9.14 -8.19 0.55
C CYS A 5 -8.68 -7.15 -0.48
N PRO A 6 -7.38 -7.06 -0.80
CA PRO A 6 -6.87 -6.09 -1.77
C PRO A 6 -7.30 -6.38 -3.21
N ARG A 7 -7.81 -7.60 -3.48
CA ARG A 7 -8.24 -8.01 -4.81
C ARG A 7 -9.72 -7.68 -5.09
N CYS A 8 -10.62 -8.00 -4.14
CA CYS A 8 -12.07 -7.86 -4.36
C CYS A 8 -12.76 -6.91 -3.37
N GLY A 9 -12.05 -6.37 -2.36
CA GLY A 9 -12.59 -5.45 -1.38
C GLY A 9 -13.45 -6.08 -0.28
N SER A 10 -13.68 -7.39 -0.32
CA SER A 10 -14.47 -8.07 0.69
C SER A 10 -13.86 -7.93 2.08
N SER A 11 -14.71 -7.74 3.09
CA SER A 11 -14.33 -7.82 4.50
C SER A 11 -14.51 -9.22 5.09
N ASP A 12 -15.01 -10.16 4.30
CA ASP A 12 -15.08 -11.58 4.66
C ASP A 12 -13.72 -12.22 4.43
N VAL A 13 -12.91 -12.15 5.47
CA VAL A 13 -11.50 -12.52 5.47
C VAL A 13 -11.21 -13.36 6.70
N ALA A 14 -10.64 -14.54 6.47
CA ALA A 14 -10.09 -15.37 7.51
C ALA A 14 -8.65 -14.96 7.85
N GLU A 15 -8.23 -15.10 9.09
CA GLU A 15 -6.85 -14.94 9.51
C GLU A 15 -6.14 -16.30 9.52
N TYR A 16 -4.94 -16.36 8.95
CA TYR A 16 -4.09 -17.54 9.06
C TYR A 16 -3.43 -17.61 10.43
N LEU A 17 -3.60 -18.76 11.09
CA LEU A 17 -2.91 -19.09 12.34
C LEU A 17 -1.82 -20.12 12.06
N TRP A 18 -0.59 -19.72 12.25
CA TRP A 18 0.61 -20.54 12.03
C TRP A 18 1.24 -20.93 13.36
N GLY A 19 1.81 -22.11 13.40
CA GLY A 19 2.50 -22.62 14.59
C GLY A 19 1.64 -23.60 15.38
N LEU A 20 1.89 -23.71 16.68
CA LEU A 20 1.15 -24.58 17.59
C LEU A 20 0.31 -23.72 18.55
N PRO A 21 -0.94 -23.39 18.20
CA PRO A 21 -1.80 -22.59 19.05
C PRO A 21 -2.26 -23.38 20.28
N ALA A 22 -2.58 -22.66 21.34
CA ALA A 22 -3.38 -23.23 22.41
C ALA A 22 -4.82 -23.37 21.91
N PHE A 23 -5.28 -24.58 21.70
CA PHE A 23 -6.65 -24.87 21.27
C PHE A 23 -7.62 -24.50 22.39
N SER A 24 -8.69 -23.83 22.04
CA SER A 24 -9.77 -23.42 22.93
C SER A 24 -11.10 -23.50 22.17
N ASP A 25 -12.20 -23.63 22.93
CA ASP A 25 -13.56 -23.67 22.36
C ASP A 25 -13.83 -22.46 21.43
N GLN A 26 -13.26 -21.29 21.78
CA GLN A 26 -13.38 -20.09 20.95
C GLN A 26 -12.62 -20.23 19.63
N LEU A 27 -11.42 -20.81 19.65
CA LEU A 27 -10.64 -21.04 18.44
C LEU A 27 -11.33 -22.04 17.52
N GLU A 28 -11.86 -23.12 18.09
CA GLU A 28 -12.62 -24.13 17.32
C GLU A 28 -13.85 -23.50 16.65
N LYS A 29 -14.56 -22.63 17.37
CA LYS A 29 -15.68 -21.88 16.81
C LYS A 29 -15.27 -20.93 15.71
N ASP A 30 -14.18 -20.18 15.90
CA ASP A 30 -13.68 -19.24 14.88
C ASP A 30 -13.18 -19.97 13.61
N MET A 31 -12.65 -21.18 13.76
CA MET A 31 -12.31 -22.06 12.63
C MET A 31 -13.58 -22.55 11.91
N ALA A 32 -14.60 -23.00 12.66
CA ALA A 32 -15.88 -23.41 12.09
C ALA A 32 -16.62 -22.27 11.37
N ASP A 33 -16.50 -21.05 11.88
CA ASP A 33 -17.07 -19.84 11.30
C ASP A 33 -16.22 -19.28 10.13
N HIS A 34 -15.17 -19.96 9.68
CA HIS A 34 -14.22 -19.50 8.65
C HIS A 34 -13.57 -18.14 8.94
N LYS A 35 -13.40 -17.78 10.22
CA LYS A 35 -12.70 -16.56 10.64
C LYS A 35 -11.21 -16.80 10.81
N VAL A 36 -10.82 -18.04 11.12
CA VAL A 36 -9.45 -18.49 11.29
C VAL A 36 -9.21 -19.77 10.47
N ILE A 37 -8.07 -19.83 9.80
CA ILE A 37 -7.58 -21.01 9.09
C ILE A 37 -6.27 -21.43 9.76
N PHE A 38 -6.22 -22.67 10.23
CA PHE A 38 -5.02 -23.25 10.79
C PHE A 38 -4.22 -23.97 9.70
N GLU A 39 -2.97 -23.52 9.47
CA GLU A 39 -2.09 -24.03 8.40
C GLU A 39 -0.88 -24.83 8.94
N GLY A 40 -0.88 -25.16 10.23
CA GLY A 40 0.12 -26.01 10.85
C GLY A 40 1.41 -25.31 11.26
N CYS A 41 2.46 -26.13 11.51
CA CYS A 41 3.68 -25.68 12.19
C CYS A 41 4.81 -25.25 11.24
N CYS A 42 4.70 -25.51 9.94
CA CYS A 42 5.75 -25.22 8.97
C CYS A 42 5.74 -23.74 8.56
N ILE A 43 6.38 -22.89 9.37
CA ILE A 43 6.49 -21.45 9.12
C ILE A 43 7.70 -21.18 8.24
N THR A 44 7.45 -20.70 7.00
CA THR A 44 8.51 -20.38 6.05
C THR A 44 8.99 -18.94 6.16
N GLY A 45 8.27 -18.12 6.93
CA GLY A 45 8.49 -16.67 7.06
C GLY A 45 7.93 -15.85 5.90
N ASN A 46 7.27 -16.51 4.97
CA ASN A 46 6.73 -15.94 3.74
C ASN A 46 5.24 -16.20 3.58
N ASP A 47 4.70 -16.80 4.62
CA ASP A 47 3.36 -17.29 4.69
C ASP A 47 2.37 -16.12 4.67
N PRO A 48 1.25 -16.23 3.97
CA PRO A 48 0.21 -15.22 3.99
C PRO A 48 -0.34 -15.09 5.42
N SER A 49 -0.89 -13.95 5.75
CA SER A 49 -1.51 -13.73 7.05
C SER A 49 -3.04 -13.66 6.98
N ALA A 50 -3.60 -13.77 5.77
CA ALA A 50 -5.03 -13.72 5.57
C ALA A 50 -5.46 -14.42 4.29
N HIS A 51 -6.68 -14.93 4.31
CA HIS A 51 -7.41 -15.55 3.21
C HIS A 51 -8.71 -14.79 2.97
N CYS A 52 -9.07 -14.59 1.72
CA CYS A 52 -10.36 -14.01 1.37
C CYS A 52 -11.37 -15.13 1.08
N ASN A 53 -12.38 -15.29 1.90
CA ASN A 53 -13.41 -16.31 1.74
C ASN A 53 -14.23 -16.14 0.45
N VAL A 54 -14.25 -14.93 -0.13
CA VAL A 54 -15.05 -14.61 -1.33
C VAL A 54 -14.30 -14.95 -2.62
N CYS A 55 -13.01 -14.58 -2.74
CA CYS A 55 -12.27 -14.75 -4.00
C CYS A 55 -11.08 -15.70 -3.91
N GLY A 56 -10.87 -16.34 -2.76
CA GLY A 56 -9.80 -17.32 -2.53
C GLY A 56 -8.39 -16.73 -2.54
N LYS A 57 -8.24 -15.40 -2.43
CA LYS A 57 -6.93 -14.75 -2.48
C LYS A 57 -6.27 -14.78 -1.10
N ASP A 58 -5.06 -15.35 -1.04
CA ASP A 58 -4.17 -15.23 0.11
C ASP A 58 -3.36 -13.93 0.03
N PHE A 59 -3.24 -13.21 1.14
CA PHE A 59 -2.59 -11.91 1.18
C PHE A 59 -2.05 -11.55 2.56
N GLY A 60 -1.41 -10.39 2.65
CA GLY A 60 -1.01 -9.78 3.91
C GLY A 60 0.48 -9.68 4.16
N LYS A 61 1.32 -10.37 3.41
CA LYS A 61 2.78 -10.22 3.45
C LYS A 61 3.31 -9.90 2.08
N PRO A 62 3.98 -8.77 1.90
CA PRO A 62 4.53 -8.39 0.61
C PRO A 62 5.68 -9.31 0.19
N PRO A 63 5.78 -9.64 -1.12
CA PRO A 63 6.81 -10.53 -1.62
C PRO A 63 8.24 -10.08 -1.33
N TYR A 64 8.48 -8.78 -1.26
CA TYR A 64 9.81 -8.23 -0.98
C TYR A 64 10.18 -8.22 0.50
N LEU A 65 9.26 -8.55 1.41
CA LEU A 65 9.59 -8.90 2.80
C LEU A 65 10.08 -10.35 2.93
N ARG A 66 10.23 -11.05 1.81
CA ARG A 66 10.76 -12.41 1.80
C ARG A 66 12.22 -12.39 2.23
N ARG A 67 12.60 -13.34 3.07
CA ARG A 67 14.01 -13.61 3.32
C ARG A 67 14.69 -13.99 2.01
N ARG A 68 15.88 -13.47 1.78
CA ARG A 68 16.72 -13.91 0.66
C ARG A 68 17.09 -15.37 0.87
N LYS A 69 17.13 -16.14 -0.22
CA LYS A 69 17.60 -17.52 -0.18
C LYS A 69 19.00 -17.56 0.45
N GLY A 70 19.16 -18.32 1.54
CA GLY A 70 20.41 -18.41 2.29
C GLY A 70 20.56 -17.47 3.49
N GLN A 71 19.57 -16.60 3.78
CA GLN A 71 19.57 -15.84 5.04
C GLN A 71 19.23 -16.73 6.24
N ALA A 72 19.94 -16.48 7.36
CA ALA A 72 19.64 -17.13 8.63
C ALA A 72 18.21 -16.80 9.11
N ALA A 73 17.64 -17.70 9.93
CA ALA A 73 16.26 -17.56 10.39
C ALA A 73 15.99 -16.27 11.17
N ASP A 74 16.98 -15.77 11.84
CA ASP A 74 17.01 -14.57 12.69
C ASP A 74 17.52 -13.31 11.97
N ALA A 75 17.92 -13.41 10.69
CA ALA A 75 18.36 -12.26 9.93
C ALA A 75 17.21 -11.23 9.79
N PRO A 76 17.49 -9.91 9.88
CA PRO A 76 16.51 -8.86 9.70
C PRO A 76 15.80 -9.01 8.35
N ARG A 77 14.49 -8.80 8.36
CA ARG A 77 13.68 -8.75 7.13
C ARG A 77 13.74 -7.34 6.55
N GLU A 78 13.84 -7.25 5.22
CA GLU A 78 13.63 -5.98 4.54
C GLU A 78 12.19 -5.53 4.77
N LEU A 79 12.01 -4.32 5.30
CA LEU A 79 10.72 -3.68 5.50
C LEU A 79 10.46 -2.69 4.36
N TYR A 80 9.22 -2.22 4.22
CA TYR A 80 8.89 -1.18 3.24
C TYR A 80 9.81 0.05 3.32
N PRO A 81 10.12 0.59 4.51
CA PRO A 81 11.05 1.72 4.62
C PRO A 81 12.45 1.45 4.10
N ASP A 82 12.86 0.18 4.08
CA ASP A 82 14.22 -0.22 3.69
C ASP A 82 14.32 -0.55 2.19
N VAL A 83 13.19 -0.77 1.52
CA VAL A 83 13.16 -1.17 0.11
C VAL A 83 12.57 -0.11 -0.81
N ILE A 84 11.68 0.76 -0.33
CA ILE A 84 11.12 1.87 -1.10
C ILE A 84 11.95 3.12 -0.84
N THR A 85 12.47 3.72 -1.90
CA THR A 85 13.29 4.93 -1.84
C THR A 85 12.61 6.13 -2.48
N GLY A 86 11.54 5.92 -3.23
CA GLY A 86 10.78 6.99 -3.83
C GLY A 86 9.35 6.60 -4.09
N ILE A 87 8.46 7.57 -4.04
CA ILE A 87 7.03 7.44 -4.33
C ILE A 87 6.59 8.66 -5.10
N VAL A 88 5.85 8.43 -6.18
CA VAL A 88 5.04 9.47 -6.82
C VAL A 88 3.60 9.02 -6.79
N PHE A 89 2.73 9.79 -6.16
CA PHE A 89 1.30 9.59 -6.18
C PHE A 89 0.65 10.77 -6.90
N SER A 90 -0.19 10.48 -7.87
CA SER A 90 -0.94 11.47 -8.62
C SER A 90 -2.41 11.15 -8.67
N GLU A 91 -3.26 12.16 -8.56
CA GLU A 91 -4.71 12.04 -8.71
C GLU A 91 -5.27 13.32 -9.29
N GLY A 92 -6.13 13.21 -10.29
CA GLY A 92 -6.79 14.36 -10.87
C GLY A 92 -7.85 13.96 -11.88
N GLY A 93 -8.53 14.96 -12.43
CA GLY A 93 -9.55 14.79 -13.44
C GLY A 93 -9.41 15.83 -14.54
N TYR A 94 -10.15 15.63 -15.61
CA TYR A 94 -10.06 16.52 -16.77
C TYR A 94 -10.42 17.98 -16.42
N PHE A 95 -11.37 18.20 -15.52
CA PHE A 95 -11.86 19.51 -15.12
C PHE A 95 -11.50 19.95 -13.70
N GLY A 96 -10.83 19.12 -12.91
CA GLY A 96 -10.66 19.33 -11.47
C GLY A 96 -9.25 19.61 -11.02
N GLY A 97 -8.33 19.79 -11.97
CA GLY A 97 -6.91 19.88 -11.66
C GLY A 97 -6.27 18.53 -11.35
N HIS A 98 -4.99 18.56 -11.08
CA HIS A 98 -4.18 17.35 -10.85
C HIS A 98 -3.23 17.57 -9.67
N ASP A 99 -3.32 16.70 -8.70
CA ASP A 99 -2.46 16.70 -7.52
C ASP A 99 -1.34 15.68 -7.70
N VAL A 100 -0.10 16.08 -7.44
CA VAL A 100 1.06 15.20 -7.47
C VAL A 100 1.83 15.34 -6.17
N VAL A 101 2.05 14.24 -5.48
CA VAL A 101 2.94 14.17 -4.32
C VAL A 101 4.11 13.26 -4.67
N GLU A 102 5.29 13.82 -4.65
CA GLU A 102 6.54 13.09 -4.79
C GLU A 102 7.24 13.02 -3.43
N ILE A 103 7.65 11.83 -3.02
CA ILE A 103 8.47 11.60 -1.82
C ILE A 103 9.73 10.88 -2.25
N THR A 104 10.88 11.47 -1.95
CA THR A 104 12.19 10.91 -2.23
C THR A 104 12.96 10.66 -0.95
N THR A 105 13.82 9.67 -0.96
CA THR A 105 14.75 9.36 0.13
C THR A 105 16.17 9.39 -0.41
N ASP A 106 17.00 10.22 0.19
CA ASP A 106 18.41 10.34 -0.09
C ASP A 106 19.26 10.27 1.19
N GLU A 107 20.54 10.60 1.10
CA GLU A 107 21.47 10.65 2.22
C GLU A 107 21.12 11.69 3.29
N ASN A 108 20.36 12.74 2.92
CA ASN A 108 19.94 13.82 3.81
C ASN A 108 18.61 13.52 4.50
N GLY A 109 17.87 12.50 4.05
CA GLY A 109 16.61 12.08 4.67
C GLY A 109 15.48 11.84 3.70
N HIS A 110 14.28 12.24 4.10
CA HIS A 110 13.06 12.06 3.32
C HIS A 110 12.45 13.42 2.99
N HIS A 111 12.17 13.66 1.72
CA HIS A 111 11.67 14.91 1.19
C HIS A 111 10.34 14.69 0.47
N SER A 112 9.39 15.60 0.68
CA SER A 112 8.10 15.57 -0.01
C SER A 112 7.93 16.85 -0.80
N ILE A 113 7.54 16.71 -2.04
CA ILE A 113 7.18 17.83 -2.93
C ILE A 113 5.73 17.63 -3.33
N TYR A 114 4.92 18.65 -3.14
CA TYR A 114 3.54 18.69 -3.57
C TYR A 114 3.36 19.71 -4.69
N ASN A 115 2.79 19.26 -5.79
CA ASN A 115 2.41 20.09 -6.92
C ASN A 115 0.90 19.99 -7.13
N HIS A 116 0.26 21.11 -7.35
CA HIS A 116 -1.11 21.19 -7.83
C HIS A 116 -1.13 21.84 -9.20
N TYR A 117 -1.80 21.19 -10.13
CA TYR A 117 -2.00 21.67 -11.49
C TYR A 117 -3.48 21.97 -11.66
N PRO A 118 -3.93 23.23 -11.43
CA PRO A 118 -5.35 23.59 -11.50
C PRO A 118 -5.90 23.47 -12.92
N ASP A 119 -5.02 23.66 -13.94
CA ASP A 119 -5.31 23.50 -15.35
C ASP A 119 -4.06 23.08 -16.11
N MET A 120 -4.20 22.63 -17.36
CA MET A 120 -3.05 22.20 -18.17
C MET A 120 -2.03 23.31 -18.47
N ALA A 121 -2.35 24.56 -18.16
CA ALA A 121 -1.54 25.74 -18.48
C ALA A 121 -0.84 26.43 -17.30
N ASP A 122 -1.30 26.24 -16.07
CA ASP A 122 -0.78 26.98 -14.92
C ASP A 122 -0.01 26.08 -13.96
N PHE A 123 1.30 26.35 -13.84
CA PHE A 123 2.15 25.73 -12.84
C PHE A 123 2.12 26.57 -11.56
N GLU A 124 1.55 26.04 -10.51
CA GLU A 124 1.72 26.64 -9.19
C GLU A 124 3.09 26.27 -8.61
N THR A 125 3.63 27.16 -7.77
CA THR A 125 4.92 26.90 -7.11
C THR A 125 4.85 25.62 -6.28
N PRO A 126 5.76 24.64 -6.48
CA PRO A 126 5.79 23.43 -5.70
C PRO A 126 5.96 23.72 -4.21
N TYR A 127 5.24 22.99 -3.39
CA TYR A 127 5.42 23.02 -1.93
C TYR A 127 6.32 21.88 -1.49
N ALA A 128 7.51 22.21 -1.03
CA ALA A 128 8.48 21.23 -0.53
C ALA A 128 8.49 21.21 1.01
N THR A 129 8.61 20.03 1.59
CA THR A 129 8.75 19.84 3.03
C THR A 129 9.56 18.59 3.35
N ASP A 130 10.34 18.68 4.43
CA ASP A 130 11.07 17.51 4.93
C ASP A 130 10.17 16.61 5.75
N LEU A 131 10.35 15.32 5.57
CA LEU A 131 9.69 14.32 6.37
C LEU A 131 10.64 13.79 7.45
N THR A 132 10.16 13.74 8.68
CA THR A 132 10.89 13.02 9.72
C THR A 132 10.88 11.52 9.40
N SER A 133 11.95 10.82 9.80
CA SER A 133 12.02 9.35 9.66
C SER A 133 10.84 8.64 10.33
N ALA A 134 10.26 9.22 11.38
CA ALA A 134 9.08 8.68 12.03
C ALA A 134 7.83 8.79 11.12
N ARG A 135 7.64 9.91 10.40
CA ARG A 135 6.54 10.07 9.44
C ARG A 135 6.69 9.12 8.27
N TRP A 136 7.91 8.99 7.73
CA TRP A 136 8.22 8.03 6.67
C TRP A 136 7.91 6.58 7.09
N LYS A 137 8.44 6.13 8.23
CA LYS A 137 8.17 4.78 8.77
C LYS A 137 6.67 4.56 9.02
N ARG A 138 5.95 5.57 9.48
CA ARG A 138 4.49 5.48 9.67
C ARG A 138 3.77 5.32 8.33
N LEU A 139 4.14 6.07 7.31
CA LEU A 139 3.57 5.93 5.96
C LEU A 139 3.78 4.51 5.45
N MET A 140 5.00 4.00 5.50
CA MET A 140 5.34 2.67 4.99
C MET A 140 4.69 1.54 5.79
N ASN A 141 4.88 1.52 7.11
CA ASN A 141 4.47 0.40 7.95
C ASN A 141 3.00 0.41 8.31
N THR A 142 2.37 1.59 8.38
CA THR A 142 0.96 1.68 8.79
C THR A 142 0.02 1.75 7.61
N HIS A 143 0.36 2.53 6.58
CA HIS A 143 -0.51 2.71 5.42
C HIS A 143 -0.20 1.69 4.33
N PHE A 144 1.01 1.70 3.77
CA PHE A 144 1.35 0.85 2.63
C PHE A 144 1.26 -0.64 2.95
N TYR A 145 1.72 -1.07 4.12
CA TYR A 145 1.58 -2.46 4.53
C TYR A 145 0.11 -2.93 4.55
N ARG A 146 -0.80 -2.08 5.03
CA ARG A 146 -2.23 -2.40 5.09
C ARG A 146 -2.93 -2.38 3.75
N LEU A 147 -2.39 -1.62 2.79
CA LEU A 147 -2.95 -1.52 1.44
C LEU A 147 -2.60 -2.74 0.58
N CYS A 148 -1.60 -3.53 0.96
CA CYS A 148 -1.12 -4.67 0.18
C CYS A 148 -0.89 -4.30 -1.30
N ILE A 149 -0.21 -3.17 -1.55
CA ILE A 149 -0.02 -2.60 -2.90
C ILE A 149 0.61 -3.61 -3.87
N HIS A 150 1.46 -4.50 -3.36
CA HIS A 150 2.09 -5.56 -4.14
C HIS A 150 1.09 -6.60 -4.73
N GLU A 151 -0.16 -6.58 -4.25
CA GLU A 151 -1.26 -7.42 -4.74
C GLU A 151 -2.12 -6.70 -5.78
N TRP A 152 -1.88 -5.42 -6.01
CA TRP A 152 -2.66 -4.65 -6.96
C TRP A 152 -2.26 -5.01 -8.40
N LYS A 153 -3.21 -4.86 -9.33
CA LYS A 153 -2.91 -4.93 -10.76
C LYS A 153 -2.13 -3.68 -11.18
N GLN A 154 -1.38 -3.78 -12.25
CA GLN A 154 -0.67 -2.62 -12.80
C GLN A 154 -1.60 -1.58 -13.41
N SER A 155 -2.80 -1.98 -13.85
CA SER A 155 -3.75 -1.05 -14.46
C SER A 155 -5.18 -1.31 -14.02
N TYR A 156 -5.93 -0.22 -13.88
CA TYR A 156 -7.36 -0.18 -13.56
C TYR A 156 -8.02 0.81 -14.52
N VAL A 157 -8.79 0.34 -15.48
CA VAL A 157 -9.42 1.19 -16.50
C VAL A 157 -10.89 0.84 -16.62
N ASP A 158 -11.74 1.85 -16.55
CA ASP A 158 -13.14 1.76 -16.95
C ASP A 158 -13.29 2.40 -18.35
N PRO A 159 -13.40 1.60 -19.41
CA PRO A 159 -13.46 2.12 -20.78
C PRO A 159 -14.79 2.81 -21.11
N THR A 160 -15.78 2.73 -20.22
CA THR A 160 -17.10 3.34 -20.44
C THR A 160 -17.17 4.81 -20.02
N VAL A 161 -16.14 5.27 -19.28
CA VAL A 161 -16.06 6.67 -18.80
C VAL A 161 -14.91 7.37 -19.52
N LEU A 162 -15.25 8.40 -20.32
CA LEU A 162 -14.26 9.15 -21.09
C LEU A 162 -13.56 10.22 -20.25
N ASP A 163 -14.33 10.92 -19.40
CA ASP A 163 -13.84 11.99 -18.54
C ASP A 163 -14.03 11.60 -17.07
N GLY A 164 -12.99 11.78 -16.27
CA GLY A 164 -13.09 11.46 -14.84
C GLY A 164 -11.72 11.39 -14.17
N THR A 165 -11.64 10.62 -13.11
CA THR A 165 -10.42 10.56 -12.29
C THR A 165 -9.34 9.72 -12.94
N GLN A 166 -8.21 10.33 -13.18
CA GLN A 166 -6.95 9.67 -13.52
C GLN A 166 -6.08 9.60 -12.27
N TRP A 167 -5.41 8.48 -12.03
CA TRP A 167 -4.51 8.37 -10.89
C TRP A 167 -3.31 7.50 -11.23
N GLY A 168 -2.21 7.74 -10.53
CA GLY A 168 -0.97 6.99 -10.66
C GLY A 168 -0.28 6.77 -9.32
N LEU A 169 0.41 5.66 -9.19
CA LEU A 169 1.31 5.37 -8.09
C LEU A 169 2.58 4.74 -8.65
N GLU A 170 3.68 5.46 -8.52
CA GLU A 170 5.00 4.97 -8.87
C GLU A 170 5.82 4.74 -7.61
N LEU A 171 6.44 3.58 -7.50
CA LEU A 171 7.34 3.24 -6.41
C LEU A 171 8.75 3.01 -6.98
N THR A 172 9.71 3.77 -6.48
CA THR A 172 11.11 3.49 -6.70
C THR A 172 11.64 2.65 -5.55
N MET A 173 12.27 1.54 -5.87
CA MET A 173 12.82 0.61 -4.89
C MET A 173 14.34 0.63 -4.91
N THR A 174 14.93 0.15 -3.83
CA THR A 174 16.38 -0.09 -3.78
C THR A 174 16.84 -0.86 -5.01
N LYS A 175 18.04 -0.55 -5.53
CA LYS A 175 18.62 -1.10 -6.75
C LYS A 175 17.90 -0.67 -8.04
N GLY A 176 17.22 0.48 -8.02
CA GLY A 176 16.63 1.09 -9.22
C GLY A 176 15.45 0.32 -9.81
N ARG A 177 14.79 -0.56 -9.08
CA ARG A 177 13.56 -1.19 -9.53
C ARG A 177 12.40 -0.23 -9.39
N HIS A 178 11.52 -0.21 -10.40
CA HIS A 178 10.31 0.58 -10.40
C HIS A 178 9.07 -0.31 -10.42
N TYR A 179 8.03 0.14 -9.76
CA TYR A 179 6.73 -0.50 -9.73
C TYR A 179 5.67 0.56 -9.97
N ASN A 180 4.99 0.48 -11.12
CA ASN A 180 4.03 1.47 -11.56
C ASN A 180 2.63 0.88 -11.62
N ILE A 181 1.68 1.60 -11.04
CA ILE A 181 0.26 1.29 -11.05
C ILE A 181 -0.48 2.55 -11.48
N PHE A 182 -1.45 2.41 -12.35
CA PHE A 182 -2.27 3.53 -12.78
C PHE A 182 -3.73 3.14 -12.93
N GLY A 183 -4.59 4.13 -12.92
CA GLY A 183 -6.00 3.93 -13.18
C GLY A 183 -6.68 5.10 -13.85
N SER A 184 -7.72 4.77 -14.61
CA SER A 184 -8.66 5.68 -15.23
C SER A 184 -10.06 5.24 -14.87
N ASN A 185 -10.73 6.00 -14.00
CA ASN A 185 -12.10 5.76 -13.52
C ASN A 185 -12.37 4.39 -12.87
N ALA A 186 -11.32 3.60 -12.67
CA ALA A 186 -11.36 2.32 -11.97
C ALA A 186 -10.28 2.28 -10.89
N PHE A 187 -10.59 1.64 -9.77
CA PHE A 187 -9.80 1.73 -8.55
C PHE A 187 -9.61 0.37 -7.89
N PRO A 188 -8.46 0.11 -7.26
CA PRO A 188 -8.30 -1.07 -6.42
C PRO A 188 -9.15 -0.98 -5.16
N ALA A 189 -9.45 -2.11 -4.56
CA ALA A 189 -10.32 -2.24 -3.39
C ALA A 189 -9.99 -1.31 -2.22
N LEU A 190 -8.71 -1.00 -2.00
CA LEU A 190 -8.24 -0.17 -0.88
C LEU A 190 -7.79 1.23 -1.33
N TYR A 191 -8.15 1.68 -2.52
CA TYR A 191 -7.74 2.96 -3.10
C TYR A 191 -7.97 4.16 -2.18
N ARG A 192 -9.15 4.23 -1.54
CA ARG A 192 -9.44 5.31 -0.58
C ARG A 192 -8.47 5.35 0.61
N GLY A 193 -7.86 4.23 0.94
CA GLY A 193 -6.79 4.16 1.94
C GLY A 193 -5.51 4.81 1.44
N LEU A 194 -5.16 4.63 0.17
CA LEU A 194 -4.03 5.30 -0.47
C LEU A 194 -4.24 6.82 -0.46
N VAL A 195 -5.37 7.31 -0.96
CA VAL A 195 -5.68 8.75 -0.95
C VAL A 195 -5.55 9.34 0.46
N ARG A 196 -6.10 8.66 1.48
CA ARG A 196 -5.97 9.11 2.87
C ARG A 196 -4.51 9.14 3.36
N ALA A 197 -3.66 8.24 2.88
CA ALA A 197 -2.26 8.20 3.25
C ALA A 197 -1.51 9.43 2.73
N PHE A 198 -1.87 9.91 1.54
CA PHE A 198 -1.24 11.07 0.90
C PHE A 198 -1.89 12.42 1.25
N LYS A 199 -3.14 12.45 1.69
CA LYS A 199 -3.85 13.68 2.07
C LYS A 199 -3.07 14.63 3.00
N PRO A 200 -2.28 14.17 3.99
CA PRO A 200 -1.45 15.06 4.82
C PRO A 200 -0.34 15.80 4.06
N TYR A 201 0.05 15.28 2.89
CA TYR A 201 1.13 15.84 2.07
C TYR A 201 0.59 16.79 0.97
N MET A 202 -0.72 16.77 0.70
CA MET A 202 -1.41 17.62 -0.27
C MET A 202 -1.91 18.93 0.36
N LYS A 203 -1.35 19.35 1.49
CA LYS A 203 -1.74 20.58 2.16
C LYS A 203 -0.71 21.64 1.91
N ARG A 204 -1.16 22.79 1.37
CA ARG A 204 -0.42 24.04 1.46
C ARG A 204 -0.58 24.58 2.87
N HIS A 205 0.50 24.94 3.52
CA HIS A 205 0.41 25.86 4.66
C HIS A 205 -0.10 27.19 4.10
N LYS A 206 -1.28 27.65 4.54
CA LYS A 206 -1.68 29.03 4.36
C LYS A 206 -0.57 29.84 5.05
N GLU A 207 0.15 30.61 4.27
CA GLU A 207 0.99 31.66 4.81
C GLU A 207 0.10 32.55 5.66
N GLY A 208 0.41 32.63 6.97
CA GLY A 208 -0.31 33.45 7.95
C GLY A 208 0.07 34.92 7.83
#